data_c7be052d8da8abb0ab9116050d509581
#
_entry.id   c7be052d8da8abb0ab9116050d509581
#
_cell.length_a   1.000
_cell.length_b   1.000
_cell.length_c   1.000
_cell.angle_alpha   90.00
_cell.angle_beta   90.00
_cell.angle_gamma   90.00
#
_symmetry.space_group_name_H-M   'P 1'
#
loop_
_entity.id
_entity.type
_entity.pdbx_description
1 polymer ?
#
loop_
_entity_poly.entity_id
_entity_poly.type
_entity_poly.pdbx_seq_one_letter_code
_entity_poly.pdbx_strand_id
1 'polypeptide(L)'
;MKSRKLGYARVSTKEQVLDRQLKLLREAGVSEENIYIDKITGRTLERLKWKELLADLIVGDILIVTELDRLGRNKKDILNTFRLLEAKGVYIEILNMPLLNTNNENEFVKEILQPTALNLLAYFAEKEVEVKKERQAGAYDALPVDEKGRKISVKKNKVIGRPNKQENLTAEQKRYIDAWIAGNIKTKDCIKATGIGKTTLYSIKKSMKNN
;
A
#
# COMPACT_ATOMS: atom_id res chain seq x y z
N MET A 1 -26.53 -4.14 29.75
CA MET A 1 -26.61 -3.09 28.69
C MET A 1 -26.46 -3.78 27.35
N LYS A 2 -27.24 -3.37 26.33
CA LYS A 2 -27.11 -3.93 24.98
C LYS A 2 -25.84 -3.36 24.34
N SER A 3 -24.90 -4.21 23.89
CA SER A 3 -23.65 -3.78 23.24
C SER A 3 -23.96 -2.96 21.99
N ARG A 4 -23.26 -1.81 21.79
CA ARG A 4 -23.36 -1.05 20.54
C ARG A 4 -22.68 -1.82 19.41
N LYS A 5 -23.28 -1.80 18.23
CA LYS A 5 -22.69 -2.34 17.01
C LYS A 5 -22.19 -1.20 16.14
N LEU A 6 -20.92 -1.18 15.83
CA LEU A 6 -20.30 -0.22 14.94
C LEU A 6 -19.77 -0.95 13.70
N GLY A 7 -19.98 -0.37 12.53
CA GLY A 7 -19.58 -0.96 11.26
C GLY A 7 -18.44 -0.19 10.61
N TYR A 8 -17.52 -0.90 9.97
CA TYR A 8 -16.50 -0.26 9.16
C TYR A 8 -16.48 -0.81 7.73
N ALA A 9 -16.55 0.09 6.76
CA ALA A 9 -16.44 -0.21 5.34
C ALA A 9 -15.26 0.54 4.70
N ARG A 10 -14.61 -0.10 3.72
CA ARG A 10 -13.49 0.49 2.99
C ARG A 10 -13.58 0.15 1.50
N VAL A 11 -13.49 1.16 0.64
CA VAL A 11 -13.53 0.97 -0.82
C VAL A 11 -12.43 1.74 -1.53
N SER A 12 -11.97 1.21 -2.67
CA SER A 12 -10.97 1.89 -3.49
C SER A 12 -11.59 2.87 -4.48
N THR A 13 -12.64 2.53 -5.23
CA THR A 13 -13.25 3.43 -6.25
C THR A 13 -14.56 2.92 -6.83
N LYS A 14 -14.99 1.70 -6.52
CA LYS A 14 -16.21 1.13 -7.12
C LYS A 14 -17.38 1.25 -6.14
N GLU A 15 -18.38 2.04 -6.49
CA GLU A 15 -19.61 2.25 -5.70
C GLU A 15 -20.34 0.94 -5.41
N GLN A 16 -20.48 0.05 -6.39
CA GLN A 16 -21.13 -1.26 -6.22
C GLN A 16 -20.53 -2.13 -5.09
N VAL A 17 -19.22 -2.02 -4.83
CA VAL A 17 -18.56 -2.75 -3.74
C VAL A 17 -18.94 -2.15 -2.38
N LEU A 18 -19.14 -0.84 -2.31
CA LEU A 18 -19.58 -0.15 -1.10
C LEU A 18 -21.01 -0.56 -0.75
N ASP A 19 -21.94 -0.49 -1.69
CA ASP A 19 -23.35 -0.81 -1.47
C ASP A 19 -23.52 -2.23 -0.89
N ARG A 20 -22.76 -3.19 -1.42
CA ARG A 20 -22.75 -4.55 -0.88
C ARG A 20 -22.29 -4.59 0.58
N GLN A 21 -21.21 -3.88 0.92
CA GLN A 21 -20.71 -3.84 2.31
C GLN A 21 -21.73 -3.20 3.25
N LEU A 22 -22.32 -2.06 2.84
CA LEU A 22 -23.33 -1.37 3.63
C LEU A 22 -24.56 -2.26 3.87
N LYS A 23 -25.05 -2.96 2.84
CA LYS A 23 -26.15 -3.92 2.96
C LYS A 23 -25.84 -4.97 4.02
N LEU A 24 -24.67 -5.62 3.95
CA LEU A 24 -24.27 -6.66 4.90
C LEU A 24 -24.14 -6.13 6.35
N LEU A 25 -23.59 -4.91 6.53
CA LEU A 25 -23.49 -4.28 7.85
C LEU A 25 -24.88 -3.99 8.45
N ARG A 26 -25.83 -3.50 7.65
CA ARG A 26 -27.24 -3.29 8.07
C ARG A 26 -27.92 -4.61 8.46
N GLU A 27 -27.75 -5.65 7.65
CA GLU A 27 -28.27 -7.00 7.94
C GLU A 27 -27.70 -7.58 9.24
N ALA A 28 -26.44 -7.22 9.57
CA ALA A 28 -25.81 -7.57 10.85
C ALA A 28 -26.30 -6.70 12.04
N GLY A 29 -27.20 -5.73 11.79
CA GLY A 29 -27.83 -4.90 12.80
C GLY A 29 -27.02 -3.65 13.18
N VAL A 30 -26.15 -3.15 12.29
CA VAL A 30 -25.49 -1.84 12.46
C VAL A 30 -26.39 -0.75 11.94
N SER A 31 -26.65 0.28 12.77
CA SER A 31 -27.41 1.46 12.35
C SER A 31 -26.54 2.39 11.47
N GLU A 32 -27.18 3.18 10.60
CA GLU A 32 -26.50 4.04 9.63
C GLU A 32 -25.50 5.01 10.28
N GLU A 33 -25.90 5.62 11.40
CA GLU A 33 -25.07 6.56 12.16
C GLU A 33 -23.80 5.92 12.74
N ASN A 34 -23.77 4.59 12.88
CA ASN A 34 -22.66 3.81 13.41
C ASN A 34 -21.79 3.17 12.31
N ILE A 35 -22.00 3.54 11.04
CA ILE A 35 -21.18 3.02 9.94
C ILE A 35 -20.12 4.06 9.54
N TYR A 36 -18.86 3.67 9.65
CA TYR A 36 -17.70 4.47 9.28
C TYR A 36 -17.15 4.02 7.92
N ILE A 37 -16.98 4.96 6.98
CA ILE A 37 -16.64 4.64 5.59
C ILE A 37 -15.38 5.40 5.17
N ASP A 38 -14.32 4.68 4.80
CA ASP A 38 -13.14 5.24 4.15
C ASP A 38 -13.15 4.97 2.65
N LYS A 39 -13.09 6.04 1.85
CA LYS A 39 -12.87 5.97 0.39
C LYS A 39 -11.38 6.18 0.12
N ILE A 40 -10.67 5.11 -0.28
CA ILE A 40 -9.23 5.17 -0.57
C ILE A 40 -9.04 5.49 -2.05
N THR A 41 -8.59 6.71 -2.35
CA THR A 41 -8.09 7.06 -3.68
C THR A 41 -6.58 6.79 -3.73
N GLY A 42 -6.03 6.46 -4.92
CA GLY A 42 -4.62 6.05 -5.07
C GLY A 42 -3.56 7.06 -4.56
N ARG A 43 -3.98 8.27 -4.15
CA ARG A 43 -3.12 9.32 -3.56
C ARG A 43 -3.27 9.45 -2.04
N THR A 44 -4.40 9.06 -1.46
CA THR A 44 -4.65 9.23 -0.02
C THR A 44 -4.75 7.86 0.66
N LEU A 45 -3.70 7.50 1.38
CA LEU A 45 -3.62 6.27 2.17
C LEU A 45 -4.19 6.43 3.58
N GLU A 46 -4.69 7.61 3.91
CA GLU A 46 -5.21 7.92 5.25
C GLU A 46 -6.59 7.30 5.46
N ARG A 47 -6.73 6.65 6.60
CA ARG A 47 -7.96 6.02 7.10
C ARG A 47 -8.55 6.93 8.17
N LEU A 48 -9.08 8.09 7.77
CA LEU A 48 -9.59 9.09 8.72
C LEU A 48 -10.79 8.56 9.50
N LYS A 49 -11.73 7.90 8.81
CA LYS A 49 -12.91 7.32 9.47
C LYS A 49 -12.57 6.11 10.34
N TRP A 50 -11.52 5.37 10.02
CA TRP A 50 -10.98 4.35 10.91
C TRP A 50 -10.43 4.95 12.21
N LYS A 51 -9.72 6.07 12.13
CA LYS A 51 -9.19 6.75 13.33
C LYS A 51 -10.33 7.30 14.20
N GLU A 52 -11.37 7.89 13.59
CA GLU A 52 -12.57 8.35 14.28
C GLU A 52 -13.29 7.18 14.97
N LEU A 53 -13.51 6.08 14.26
CA LEU A 53 -14.09 4.86 14.80
C LEU A 53 -13.30 4.34 16.01
N LEU A 54 -11.96 4.24 15.90
CA LEU A 54 -11.13 3.80 17.00
C LEU A 54 -11.20 4.71 18.22
N ALA A 55 -11.44 6.01 18.05
CA ALA A 55 -11.64 6.96 19.14
C ALA A 55 -13.02 6.82 19.79
N ASP A 56 -14.05 6.49 18.99
CA ASP A 56 -15.44 6.35 19.47
C ASP A 56 -15.73 5.01 20.16
N LEU A 57 -14.97 3.96 19.85
CA LEU A 57 -15.12 2.64 20.44
C LEU A 57 -14.86 2.63 21.96
N ILE A 58 -15.80 2.06 22.72
CA ILE A 58 -15.73 1.86 24.17
C ILE A 58 -15.80 0.37 24.54
N VAL A 59 -15.48 0.05 25.78
CA VAL A 59 -15.54 -1.33 26.32
C VAL A 59 -16.93 -1.93 26.14
N GLY A 60 -16.98 -3.14 25.61
CA GLY A 60 -18.21 -3.88 25.35
C GLY A 60 -18.86 -3.62 23.99
N ASP A 61 -18.35 -2.67 23.19
CA ASP A 61 -18.79 -2.47 21.83
C ASP A 61 -18.42 -3.66 20.93
N ILE A 62 -19.16 -3.81 19.82
CA ILE A 62 -18.89 -4.81 18.79
C ILE A 62 -18.54 -4.09 17.50
N LEU A 63 -17.31 -4.24 17.03
CA LEU A 63 -16.89 -3.79 15.71
C LEU A 63 -17.21 -4.86 14.67
N ILE A 64 -18.02 -4.52 13.68
CA ILE A 64 -18.43 -5.41 12.58
C ILE A 64 -17.75 -4.97 11.28
N VAL A 65 -17.10 -5.92 10.60
CA VAL A 65 -16.54 -5.74 9.26
C VAL A 65 -17.00 -6.87 8.34
N THR A 66 -17.11 -6.60 7.06
CA THR A 66 -17.53 -7.62 6.08
C THR A 66 -16.43 -8.63 5.79
N GLU A 67 -15.17 -8.18 5.80
CA GLU A 67 -14.00 -8.97 5.41
C GLU A 67 -12.79 -8.58 6.26
N LEU A 68 -11.89 -9.54 6.49
CA LEU A 68 -10.69 -9.40 7.32
C LEU A 68 -9.75 -8.27 6.84
N ASP A 69 -9.63 -8.05 5.53
CA ASP A 69 -8.76 -7.02 4.93
C ASP A 69 -9.24 -5.58 5.22
N ARG A 70 -10.44 -5.41 5.79
CA ARG A 70 -10.92 -4.11 6.28
C ARG A 70 -10.15 -3.70 7.54
N LEU A 71 -9.73 -4.64 8.37
CA LEU A 71 -8.98 -4.38 9.61
C LEU A 71 -7.52 -3.96 9.35
N GLY A 72 -6.89 -4.45 8.27
CA GLY A 72 -5.51 -4.13 7.96
C GLY A 72 -5.16 -4.38 6.50
N ARG A 73 -3.99 -3.90 6.05
CA ARG A 73 -3.50 -4.09 4.68
C ARG A 73 -2.54 -5.27 4.55
N ASN A 74 -2.01 -5.71 5.65
CA ASN A 74 -1.07 -6.81 5.78
C ASN A 74 -1.30 -7.53 7.11
N LYS A 75 -0.64 -8.68 7.28
CA LYS A 75 -0.70 -9.47 8.50
C LYS A 75 -0.45 -8.66 9.77
N LYS A 76 0.63 -7.88 9.76
CA LYS A 76 1.06 -7.11 10.95
C LYS A 76 -0.02 -6.12 11.38
N ASP A 77 -0.61 -5.41 10.41
CA ASP A 77 -1.69 -4.45 10.67
C ASP A 77 -2.93 -5.14 11.24
N ILE A 78 -3.32 -6.30 10.68
CA ILE A 78 -4.47 -7.08 11.13
C ILE A 78 -4.24 -7.55 12.57
N LEU A 79 -3.11 -8.18 12.88
CA LEU A 79 -2.80 -8.65 14.22
C LEU A 79 -2.71 -7.51 15.23
N ASN A 80 -2.12 -6.38 14.85
CA ASN A 80 -2.05 -5.20 15.71
C ASN A 80 -3.45 -4.64 16.00
N THR A 81 -4.35 -4.65 14.99
CA THR A 81 -5.74 -4.24 15.16
C THR A 81 -6.48 -5.16 16.13
N PHE A 82 -6.33 -6.48 16.01
CA PHE A 82 -6.93 -7.41 16.96
C PHE A 82 -6.45 -7.13 18.39
N ARG A 83 -5.14 -7.02 18.62
CA ARG A 83 -4.57 -6.71 19.95
C ARG A 83 -5.04 -5.38 20.50
N LEU A 84 -5.13 -4.36 19.64
CA LEU A 84 -5.62 -3.04 20.04
C LEU A 84 -7.06 -3.08 20.51
N LEU A 85 -7.94 -3.76 19.77
CA LEU A 85 -9.36 -3.85 20.08
C LEU A 85 -9.60 -4.74 21.32
N GLU A 86 -8.87 -5.83 21.44
CA GLU A 86 -8.87 -6.68 22.63
C GLU A 86 -8.45 -5.90 23.88
N ALA A 87 -7.35 -5.15 23.82
CA ALA A 87 -6.88 -4.28 24.91
C ALA A 87 -7.90 -3.17 25.27
N LYS A 88 -8.73 -2.74 24.31
CA LYS A 88 -9.83 -1.82 24.54
C LYS A 88 -11.10 -2.49 25.08
N GLY A 89 -11.14 -3.81 25.19
CA GLY A 89 -12.33 -4.57 25.56
C GLY A 89 -13.45 -4.51 24.51
N VAL A 90 -13.08 -4.36 23.22
CA VAL A 90 -14.00 -4.29 22.08
C VAL A 90 -14.01 -5.65 21.38
N TYR A 91 -15.20 -6.15 21.09
CA TYR A 91 -15.37 -7.39 20.32
C TYR A 91 -15.29 -7.12 18.81
N ILE A 92 -14.87 -8.16 18.07
CA ILE A 92 -14.77 -8.11 16.61
C ILE A 92 -15.68 -9.16 16.01
N GLU A 93 -16.50 -8.78 15.03
CA GLU A 93 -17.26 -9.69 14.17
C GLU A 93 -16.83 -9.50 12.70
N ILE A 94 -16.43 -10.60 12.05
CA ILE A 94 -16.05 -10.65 10.63
C ILE A 94 -17.09 -11.50 9.92
N LEU A 95 -17.92 -10.86 9.09
CA LEU A 95 -19.11 -11.53 8.52
C LEU A 95 -18.78 -12.69 7.60
N ASN A 96 -17.70 -12.58 6.81
CA ASN A 96 -17.27 -13.69 5.93
C ASN A 96 -16.38 -14.73 6.64
N MET A 97 -16.07 -14.54 7.92
CA MET A 97 -15.12 -15.39 8.64
C MET A 97 -15.46 -15.49 10.15
N PRO A 98 -16.64 -16.06 10.49
CA PRO A 98 -17.14 -16.08 11.87
C PRO A 98 -16.22 -16.78 12.87
N LEU A 99 -15.34 -17.67 12.41
CA LEU A 99 -14.33 -18.33 13.25
C LEU A 99 -13.39 -17.34 13.95
N LEU A 100 -13.21 -16.14 13.38
CA LEU A 100 -12.34 -15.09 13.94
C LEU A 100 -13.09 -14.12 14.84
N ASN A 101 -14.38 -14.29 15.08
CA ASN A 101 -15.15 -13.42 15.94
C ASN A 101 -14.70 -13.58 17.41
N THR A 102 -14.41 -12.44 18.06
CA THR A 102 -13.86 -12.44 19.44
C THR A 102 -14.93 -12.52 20.52
N ASN A 103 -16.22 -12.36 20.17
CA ASN A 103 -17.35 -12.52 21.07
C ASN A 103 -17.80 -14.00 21.27
N ASN A 104 -17.04 -14.95 20.75
CA ASN A 104 -17.33 -16.37 20.91
C ASN A 104 -17.13 -16.80 22.38
N GLU A 105 -18.11 -17.48 22.96
CA GLU A 105 -18.06 -17.94 24.37
C GLU A 105 -17.25 -19.23 24.56
N ASN A 106 -16.96 -19.95 23.48
CA ASN A 106 -16.22 -21.21 23.53
C ASN A 106 -14.71 -20.94 23.73
N GLU A 107 -14.16 -21.33 24.87
CA GLU A 107 -12.74 -21.17 25.22
C GLU A 107 -11.80 -21.85 24.21
N PHE A 108 -12.14 -23.04 23.73
CA PHE A 108 -11.33 -23.73 22.74
C PHE A 108 -11.24 -22.95 21.44
N VAL A 109 -12.31 -22.27 21.03
CA VAL A 109 -12.30 -21.39 19.85
C VAL A 109 -11.41 -20.18 20.11
N LYS A 110 -11.52 -19.52 21.26
CA LYS A 110 -10.75 -18.34 21.60
C LYS A 110 -9.25 -18.63 21.75
N GLU A 111 -8.91 -19.66 22.50
CA GLU A 111 -7.53 -19.92 22.88
C GLU A 111 -6.73 -20.71 21.84
N ILE A 112 -7.39 -21.56 21.07
CA ILE A 112 -6.71 -22.47 20.14
C ILE A 112 -7.03 -22.15 18.67
N LEU A 113 -8.32 -22.18 18.31
CA LEU A 113 -8.70 -22.07 16.90
C LEU A 113 -8.48 -20.68 16.33
N GLN A 114 -8.86 -19.65 17.03
CA GLN A 114 -8.76 -18.27 16.56
C GLN A 114 -7.29 -17.81 16.34
N PRO A 115 -6.35 -17.98 17.30
CA PRO A 115 -4.94 -17.64 17.08
C PRO A 115 -4.32 -18.49 15.96
N THR A 116 -4.67 -19.78 15.88
CA THR A 116 -4.18 -20.69 14.83
C THR A 116 -4.68 -20.25 13.45
N ALA A 117 -5.97 -19.94 13.32
CA ALA A 117 -6.56 -19.44 12.08
C ALA A 117 -5.94 -18.11 11.64
N LEU A 118 -5.75 -17.16 12.58
CA LEU A 118 -5.07 -15.89 12.30
C LEU A 118 -3.63 -16.08 11.81
N ASN A 119 -2.87 -16.97 12.45
CA ASN A 119 -1.51 -17.27 12.03
C ASN A 119 -1.45 -17.94 10.66
N LEU A 120 -2.38 -18.86 10.38
CA LEU A 120 -2.46 -19.56 9.08
C LEU A 120 -2.82 -18.60 7.95
N LEU A 121 -3.84 -17.76 8.15
CA LEU A 121 -4.23 -16.72 7.18
C LEU A 121 -3.09 -15.76 6.90
N ALA A 122 -2.40 -15.41 7.95
CA ALA A 122 -1.23 -14.57 7.89
C ALA A 122 -0.10 -15.19 7.06
N TYR A 123 0.16 -16.48 7.23
CA TYR A 123 1.13 -17.24 6.42
C TYR A 123 0.73 -17.25 4.93
N PHE A 124 -0.53 -17.55 4.61
CA PHE A 124 -1.01 -17.56 3.22
C PHE A 124 -0.90 -16.18 2.56
N ALA A 125 -1.23 -15.11 3.29
CA ALA A 125 -1.09 -13.74 2.76
C ALA A 125 0.38 -13.38 2.42
N GLU A 126 1.33 -13.82 3.26
CA GLU A 126 2.76 -13.65 2.98
C GLU A 126 3.20 -14.44 1.74
N LYS A 127 2.76 -15.70 1.63
CA LYS A 127 3.05 -16.56 0.49
C LYS A 127 2.49 -16.03 -0.82
N GLU A 128 1.28 -15.48 -0.82
CA GLU A 128 0.69 -14.86 -2.01
C GLU A 128 1.54 -13.67 -2.52
N VAL A 129 2.04 -12.84 -1.60
CA VAL A 129 2.94 -11.72 -1.95
C VAL A 129 4.26 -12.23 -2.53
N GLU A 130 4.83 -13.28 -1.96
CA GLU A 130 6.07 -13.89 -2.43
C GLU A 130 5.91 -14.46 -3.86
N VAL A 131 4.89 -15.28 -4.08
CA VAL A 131 4.56 -15.83 -5.40
C VAL A 131 4.29 -14.74 -6.44
N LYS A 132 3.62 -13.65 -6.03
CA LYS A 132 3.39 -12.51 -6.93
C LYS A 132 4.68 -11.79 -7.30
N LYS A 133 5.61 -11.62 -6.35
CA LYS A 133 6.94 -11.05 -6.62
C LYS A 133 7.75 -11.94 -7.54
N GLU A 134 7.76 -13.26 -7.33
CA GLU A 134 8.44 -14.21 -8.19
C GLU A 134 7.90 -14.19 -9.61
N ARG A 135 6.57 -14.17 -9.78
CA ARG A 135 5.94 -14.03 -11.10
C ARG A 135 6.31 -12.71 -11.78
N GLN A 136 6.35 -11.62 -11.02
CA GLN A 136 6.76 -10.31 -11.56
C GLN A 136 8.24 -10.30 -11.96
N ALA A 137 9.11 -10.90 -11.14
CA ALA A 137 10.53 -11.04 -11.46
C ALA A 137 10.73 -11.89 -12.73
N GLY A 138 10.11 -13.07 -12.80
CA GLY A 138 10.18 -13.94 -13.98
C GLY A 138 9.63 -13.26 -15.23
N ALA A 139 8.51 -12.54 -15.13
CA ALA A 139 7.97 -11.77 -16.25
C ALA A 139 8.89 -10.62 -16.67
N TYR A 140 9.58 -9.98 -15.73
CA TYR A 140 10.58 -8.95 -16.02
C TYR A 140 11.82 -9.55 -16.70
N ASP A 141 12.30 -10.70 -16.22
CA ASP A 141 13.47 -11.38 -16.79
C ASP A 141 13.24 -11.90 -18.21
N ALA A 142 12.01 -12.28 -18.52
CA ALA A 142 11.59 -12.70 -19.86
C ALA A 142 11.43 -11.55 -20.89
N LEU A 143 11.54 -10.28 -20.45
CA LEU A 143 11.41 -9.15 -21.37
C LEU A 143 12.61 -9.06 -22.32
N PRO A 144 12.36 -8.68 -23.60
CA PRO A 144 13.42 -8.42 -24.57
C PRO A 144 14.33 -7.29 -24.06
N VAL A 145 15.58 -7.35 -24.48
CA VAL A 145 16.60 -6.33 -24.18
C VAL A 145 16.99 -5.56 -25.45
N ASP A 146 17.36 -4.29 -25.28
CA ASP A 146 17.96 -3.50 -26.36
C ASP A 146 19.44 -3.84 -26.53
N GLU A 147 20.09 -3.20 -27.52
CA GLU A 147 21.53 -3.37 -27.80
C GLU A 147 22.45 -3.04 -26.61
N LYS A 148 21.94 -2.27 -25.63
CA LYS A 148 22.65 -1.91 -24.40
C LYS A 148 22.26 -2.80 -23.20
N GLY A 149 21.52 -3.89 -23.43
CA GLY A 149 21.09 -4.83 -22.39
C GLY A 149 19.95 -4.31 -21.50
N ARG A 150 19.24 -3.24 -21.88
CA ARG A 150 18.15 -2.67 -21.09
C ARG A 150 16.82 -3.33 -21.48
N LYS A 151 16.01 -3.68 -20.48
CA LYS A 151 14.70 -4.32 -20.69
C LYS A 151 13.71 -3.40 -21.42
N ILE A 152 13.00 -3.95 -22.41
CA ILE A 152 11.99 -3.24 -23.21
C ILE A 152 10.59 -3.71 -22.82
N SER A 153 9.68 -2.79 -22.57
CA SER A 153 8.26 -3.09 -22.37
C SER A 153 7.62 -3.47 -23.70
N VAL A 154 7.20 -4.72 -23.84
CA VAL A 154 6.49 -5.20 -25.02
C VAL A 154 5.21 -4.38 -25.30
N LYS A 155 4.46 -4.04 -24.25
CA LYS A 155 3.20 -3.28 -24.38
C LYS A 155 3.40 -1.83 -24.84
N LYS A 156 4.48 -1.17 -24.44
CA LYS A 156 4.74 0.25 -24.72
C LYS A 156 5.83 0.46 -25.77
N ASN A 157 6.53 -0.60 -26.17
CA ASN A 157 7.71 -0.58 -27.04
C ASN A 157 8.74 0.48 -26.60
N LYS A 158 8.99 0.57 -25.29
CA LYS A 158 9.90 1.54 -24.67
C LYS A 158 10.77 0.87 -23.62
N VAL A 159 11.99 1.36 -23.46
CA VAL A 159 12.92 0.91 -22.41
C VAL A 159 12.29 1.13 -21.04
N ILE A 160 12.37 0.09 -20.19
CA ILE A 160 11.88 0.13 -18.82
C ILE A 160 12.95 0.76 -17.93
N GLY A 161 12.54 1.67 -17.08
CA GLY A 161 13.41 2.35 -16.14
C GLY A 161 13.38 3.86 -16.28
N ARG A 162 14.14 4.53 -15.43
CA ARG A 162 14.27 5.99 -15.48
C ARG A 162 15.11 6.34 -16.73
N PRO A 163 14.64 7.27 -17.59
CA PRO A 163 15.44 7.71 -18.75
C PRO A 163 16.83 8.15 -18.30
N ASN A 164 17.86 7.70 -19.02
CA ASN A 164 19.21 8.16 -18.74
C ASN A 164 19.32 9.63 -19.17
N LYS A 165 19.44 10.53 -18.19
CA LYS A 165 19.56 11.97 -18.46
C LYS A 165 20.80 12.32 -19.31
N GLN A 166 21.82 11.46 -19.31
CA GLN A 166 23.04 11.69 -20.11
C GLN A 166 22.80 11.51 -21.62
N GLU A 167 21.89 10.61 -21.99
CA GLU A 167 21.58 10.31 -23.41
C GLU A 167 20.61 11.34 -24.02
N ASN A 168 19.88 12.09 -23.22
CA ASN A 168 18.82 13.00 -23.62
C ASN A 168 19.09 14.47 -23.27
N LEU A 169 20.37 14.88 -23.28
CA LEU A 169 20.75 16.28 -23.04
C LEU A 169 20.43 17.13 -24.28
N THR A 170 19.76 18.26 -24.10
CA THR A 170 19.58 19.25 -25.16
C THR A 170 20.93 19.89 -25.52
N ALA A 171 21.02 20.48 -26.72
CA ALA A 171 22.22 21.18 -27.15
C ALA A 171 22.62 22.31 -26.19
N GLU A 172 21.63 23.00 -25.63
CA GLU A 172 21.85 24.09 -24.64
C GLU A 172 22.38 23.50 -23.32
N GLN A 173 21.79 22.42 -22.81
CA GLN A 173 22.29 21.75 -21.60
C GLN A 173 23.72 21.25 -21.75
N LYS A 174 24.09 20.72 -22.93
CA LYS A 174 25.45 20.29 -23.22
C LYS A 174 26.43 21.48 -23.11
N ARG A 175 26.10 22.63 -23.72
CA ARG A 175 26.94 23.83 -23.64
C ARG A 175 27.21 24.28 -22.19
N TYR A 176 26.17 24.27 -21.34
CA TYR A 176 26.38 24.66 -19.94
C TYR A 176 27.20 23.60 -19.18
N ILE A 177 27.03 22.31 -19.49
CA ILE A 177 27.83 21.24 -18.85
C ILE A 177 29.29 21.35 -19.30
N ASP A 178 29.56 21.59 -20.58
CA ASP A 178 30.92 21.74 -21.10
C ASP A 178 31.62 22.97 -20.48
N ALA A 179 30.93 24.12 -20.39
CA ALA A 179 31.43 25.32 -19.71
C ALA A 179 31.73 25.06 -18.23
N TRP A 180 30.91 24.25 -17.54
CA TRP A 180 31.13 23.84 -16.17
C TRP A 180 32.32 22.89 -16.02
N ILE A 181 32.48 21.94 -16.92
CA ILE A 181 33.61 20.99 -16.95
C ILE A 181 34.93 21.77 -17.18
N ALA A 182 34.92 22.76 -18.07
CA ALA A 182 36.03 23.65 -18.36
C ALA A 182 36.35 24.63 -17.22
N GLY A 183 35.50 24.74 -16.19
CA GLY A 183 35.71 25.65 -15.04
C GLY A 183 35.19 27.05 -15.25
N ASN A 184 34.55 27.37 -16.38
CA ASN A 184 34.08 28.70 -16.75
C ASN A 184 32.84 29.16 -15.99
N ILE A 185 32.06 28.20 -15.43
CA ILE A 185 30.88 28.49 -14.59
C ILE A 185 30.89 27.63 -13.33
N LYS A 186 30.27 28.15 -12.26
CA LYS A 186 30.15 27.41 -10.99
C LYS A 186 29.11 26.31 -11.07
N THR A 187 29.26 25.24 -10.28
CA THR A 187 28.31 24.11 -10.22
C THR A 187 26.88 24.58 -9.96
N LYS A 188 26.70 25.62 -9.13
CA LYS A 188 25.39 26.17 -8.77
C LYS A 188 24.67 26.77 -9.97
N ASP A 189 25.41 27.47 -10.82
CA ASP A 189 24.89 28.12 -12.02
C ASP A 189 24.57 27.10 -13.11
N CYS A 190 25.39 26.05 -13.27
CA CYS A 190 25.13 24.95 -14.16
C CYS A 190 23.84 24.18 -13.74
N ILE A 191 23.64 23.93 -12.44
CA ILE A 191 22.42 23.33 -11.92
C ILE A 191 21.21 24.19 -12.25
N LYS A 192 21.28 25.48 -12.05
CA LYS A 192 20.19 26.45 -12.30
C LYS A 192 19.82 26.49 -13.78
N ALA A 193 20.81 26.52 -14.66
CA ALA A 193 20.61 26.60 -16.10
C ALA A 193 20.12 25.32 -16.72
N THR A 194 20.61 24.15 -16.24
CA THR A 194 20.29 22.84 -16.84
C THR A 194 19.13 22.12 -16.18
N GLY A 195 18.76 22.49 -14.93
CA GLY A 195 17.79 21.73 -14.11
C GLY A 195 18.30 20.35 -13.69
N ILE A 196 19.60 20.04 -13.88
CA ILE A 196 20.21 18.74 -13.58
C ILE A 196 20.83 18.78 -12.19
N GLY A 197 20.46 17.83 -11.33
CA GLY A 197 20.98 17.77 -9.97
C GLY A 197 22.49 17.51 -9.90
N LYS A 198 23.12 17.95 -8.80
CA LYS A 198 24.57 17.88 -8.55
C LYS A 198 25.16 16.49 -8.81
N THR A 199 24.55 15.45 -8.24
CA THR A 199 25.00 14.04 -8.40
C THR A 199 25.05 13.60 -9.84
N THR A 200 24.04 13.96 -10.65
CA THR A 200 23.97 13.62 -12.09
C THR A 200 25.04 14.39 -12.88
N LEU A 201 25.29 15.68 -12.58
CA LEU A 201 26.35 16.47 -13.22
C LEU A 201 27.72 15.83 -12.98
N TYR A 202 28.04 15.45 -11.74
CA TYR A 202 29.31 14.79 -11.43
C TYR A 202 29.42 13.39 -12.08
N SER A 203 28.33 12.66 -12.23
CA SER A 203 28.29 11.38 -12.98
C SER A 203 28.61 11.63 -14.47
N ILE A 204 28.04 12.67 -15.08
CA ILE A 204 28.33 13.08 -16.46
C ILE A 204 29.82 13.45 -16.63
N LYS A 205 30.35 14.26 -15.71
CA LYS A 205 31.77 14.65 -15.72
C LYS A 205 32.71 13.45 -15.64
N LYS A 206 32.36 12.45 -14.81
CA LYS A 206 33.13 11.20 -14.66
C LYS A 206 33.10 10.36 -15.95
N SER A 207 31.93 10.23 -16.59
CA SER A 207 31.82 9.46 -17.85
C SER A 207 32.57 10.13 -19.02
N MET A 208 32.62 11.48 -19.09
CA MET A 208 33.37 12.19 -20.11
C MET A 208 34.90 12.19 -19.93
N LYS A 209 35.39 11.86 -18.71
CA LYS A 209 36.84 11.69 -18.46
C LYS A 209 37.37 10.30 -18.79
N ASN A 210 36.48 9.33 -18.93
CA ASN A 210 36.82 7.92 -19.20
C ASN A 210 36.62 7.51 -20.67
N ASN A 211 36.24 8.44 -21.54
CA ASN A 211 36.26 8.37 -23.00
C ASN A 211 37.33 9.32 -23.53
#